data_b9a2a8c0498e48c4010b5a03d571fa23
#
_entry.id   b9a2a8c0498e48c4010b5a03d571fa23
#
_cell.length_a   1.000
_cell.length_b   1.000
_cell.length_c   1.000
_cell.angle_alpha   90.00
_cell.angle_beta   90.00
_cell.angle_gamma   90.00
#
_symmetry.space_group_name_H-M   'P 1'
#
loop_
_entity.id
_entity.type
_entity.pdbx_description
1 polymer ?
#
loop_
_entity_poly.entity_id
_entity_poly.type
_entity_poly.pdbx_seq_one_letter_code
_entity_poly.pdbx_strand_id
1 'polypeptide(L)'
;MIRNTLKILFISCFLQAQETEVIKKTSVYPTPRVDKKSAAGQLFPGAKVIKLKKDRSGKFIKATLEFYIPIESLEEGRVALAVGEDQLADNAKFQLISADKDGKRIKLKLKVSNVHKSKDLDFSAMALLKLNSSGGKKGELNPFEGKHQDLAIIKPNKSVTAELIYDFKSKPKGVELMCTGKMGGDRIYFSLGF
;
A
#
# COMPACT_ATOMS: atom_id res chain seq x y z
N MET A 1 -62.95 -36.50 -0.65
CA MET A 1 -61.48 -36.47 -0.63
C MET A 1 -61.04 -35.00 -0.74
N ILE A 2 -60.84 -34.35 0.41
CA ILE A 2 -60.53 -32.92 0.46
C ILE A 2 -59.04 -32.77 0.75
N ARG A 3 -58.27 -32.24 -0.23
CA ARG A 3 -56.85 -31.98 -0.13
C ARG A 3 -56.67 -30.60 0.55
N ASN A 4 -56.30 -30.58 1.82
CA ASN A 4 -55.85 -29.39 2.50
C ASN A 4 -54.42 -29.01 2.05
N THR A 5 -54.32 -27.94 1.28
CA THR A 5 -53.04 -27.37 0.87
C THR A 5 -52.61 -26.36 1.96
N LEU A 6 -51.63 -26.76 2.78
CA LEU A 6 -51.02 -25.93 3.78
C LEU A 6 -50.13 -24.89 3.10
N LYS A 7 -50.54 -23.64 3.00
CA LYS A 7 -49.72 -22.51 2.55
C LYS A 7 -48.80 -22.08 3.69
N ILE A 8 -47.54 -22.46 3.64
CA ILE A 8 -46.52 -21.95 4.56
C ILE A 8 -46.14 -20.55 4.09
N LEU A 9 -46.53 -19.56 4.86
CA LEU A 9 -46.18 -18.15 4.67
C LEU A 9 -44.76 -17.95 5.18
N PHE A 10 -43.74 -17.91 4.29
CA PHE A 10 -42.41 -17.47 4.67
C PHE A 10 -42.41 -15.96 4.91
N ILE A 11 -42.49 -15.55 6.17
CA ILE A 11 -42.22 -14.16 6.60
C ILE A 11 -40.70 -14.02 6.61
N SER A 12 -40.12 -13.55 5.52
CA SER A 12 -38.75 -13.08 5.49
C SER A 12 -38.66 -11.79 6.29
N CYS A 13 -38.26 -11.89 7.58
CA CYS A 13 -37.82 -10.73 8.35
C CYS A 13 -36.54 -10.16 7.68
N PHE A 14 -36.72 -9.22 6.77
CA PHE A 14 -35.63 -8.33 6.37
C PHE A 14 -35.27 -7.51 7.61
N LEU A 15 -34.15 -7.84 8.26
CA LEU A 15 -33.52 -6.93 9.20
C LEU A 15 -33.05 -5.74 8.34
N GLN A 16 -33.87 -4.68 8.30
CA GLN A 16 -33.45 -3.41 7.73
C GLN A 16 -32.29 -2.88 8.57
N ALA A 17 -31.09 -2.87 7.99
CA ALA A 17 -29.95 -2.22 8.58
C ALA A 17 -30.27 -0.73 8.73
N GLN A 18 -30.36 -0.25 9.96
CA GLN A 18 -30.75 1.14 10.25
C GLN A 18 -29.52 2.04 10.25
N GLU A 19 -29.45 2.94 9.28
CA GLU A 19 -28.45 4.02 9.26
C GLU A 19 -28.70 4.99 10.42
N THR A 20 -27.63 5.46 11.05
CA THR A 20 -27.68 6.46 12.12
C THR A 20 -26.41 7.29 12.11
N GLU A 21 -26.47 8.45 12.74
CA GLU A 21 -25.31 9.34 12.88
C GLU A 21 -24.70 9.28 14.28
N VAL A 22 -23.39 9.49 14.33
CA VAL A 22 -22.66 9.69 15.57
C VAL A 22 -22.90 11.10 16.05
N ILE A 23 -23.46 11.25 17.26
CA ILE A 23 -23.84 12.57 17.82
C ILE A 23 -22.73 13.24 18.63
N LYS A 24 -21.71 12.49 19.05
CA LYS A 24 -20.56 13.00 19.80
C LYS A 24 -19.29 12.22 19.43
N LYS A 25 -18.13 12.87 19.56
CA LYS A 25 -16.85 12.20 19.38
C LYS A 25 -16.77 10.94 20.25
N THR A 26 -16.51 9.80 19.63
CA THR A 26 -16.49 8.49 20.32
C THR A 26 -15.37 7.61 19.76
N SER A 27 -14.84 6.72 20.60
CA SER A 27 -13.85 5.73 20.20
C SER A 27 -14.53 4.48 19.64
N VAL A 28 -13.89 3.85 18.67
CA VAL A 28 -14.29 2.58 18.05
C VAL A 28 -13.42 1.47 18.62
N TYR A 29 -14.03 0.36 19.01
CA TYR A 29 -13.34 -0.78 19.61
C TYR A 29 -13.60 -2.05 18.81
N PRO A 30 -12.60 -2.93 18.61
CA PRO A 30 -12.77 -4.20 17.91
C PRO A 30 -13.64 -5.18 18.72
N THR A 31 -13.72 -4.99 20.05
CA THR A 31 -14.53 -5.80 20.97
C THR A 31 -15.37 -4.88 21.87
N PRO A 32 -16.50 -5.36 22.43
CA PRO A 32 -17.37 -4.55 23.32
C PRO A 32 -16.75 -4.35 24.71
N ARG A 33 -15.55 -3.80 24.76
CA ARG A 33 -14.81 -3.46 25.99
C ARG A 33 -14.16 -2.10 25.82
N VAL A 34 -14.24 -1.27 26.87
CA VAL A 34 -13.55 0.01 26.91
C VAL A 34 -12.11 -0.25 27.34
N ASP A 35 -11.22 -0.38 26.38
CA ASP A 35 -9.79 -0.36 26.62
C ASP A 35 -9.18 0.72 25.74
N LYS A 36 -8.64 1.76 26.38
CA LYS A 36 -8.03 2.90 25.66
C LYS A 36 -6.87 2.48 24.77
N LYS A 37 -6.19 1.36 25.07
CA LYS A 37 -5.08 0.84 24.29
C LYS A 37 -5.54 0.02 23.08
N SER A 38 -6.80 -0.46 23.09
CA SER A 38 -7.37 -1.28 22.01
C SER A 38 -8.34 -0.52 21.12
N ALA A 39 -8.43 0.82 21.25
CA ALA A 39 -9.25 1.61 20.36
C ALA A 39 -8.70 1.56 18.93
N ALA A 40 -9.51 1.10 17.98
CA ALA A 40 -9.15 1.04 16.57
C ALA A 40 -9.18 2.41 15.86
N GLY A 41 -9.86 3.39 16.49
CA GLY A 41 -9.98 4.73 15.93
C GLY A 41 -11.00 5.58 16.66
N GLN A 42 -11.34 6.72 16.08
CA GLN A 42 -12.34 7.65 16.60
C GLN A 42 -13.29 8.08 15.49
N LEU A 43 -14.56 8.22 15.85
CA LEU A 43 -15.59 8.81 15.00
C LEU A 43 -15.95 10.20 15.53
N PHE A 44 -16.24 11.11 14.62
CA PHE A 44 -16.67 12.46 14.92
C PHE A 44 -18.17 12.60 14.71
N PRO A 45 -18.81 13.63 15.29
CA PRO A 45 -20.21 13.92 15.04
C PRO A 45 -20.50 14.03 13.53
N GLY A 46 -21.63 13.50 13.09
CA GLY A 46 -22.02 13.45 11.67
C GLY A 46 -21.54 12.20 10.93
N ALA A 47 -20.65 11.38 11.50
CA ALA A 47 -20.25 10.12 10.88
C ALA A 47 -21.44 9.16 10.81
N LYS A 48 -21.73 8.65 9.62
CA LYS A 48 -22.82 7.71 9.38
C LYS A 48 -22.38 6.29 9.66
N VAL A 49 -23.21 5.54 10.37
CA VAL A 49 -22.96 4.15 10.72
C VAL A 49 -24.21 3.32 10.50
N ILE A 50 -24.05 2.09 10.05
CA ILE A 50 -25.13 1.11 9.93
C ILE A 50 -25.15 0.27 11.19
N LYS A 51 -26.22 0.40 11.99
CA LYS A 51 -26.43 -0.40 13.20
C LYS A 51 -26.71 -1.85 12.84
N LEU A 52 -26.00 -2.79 13.45
CA LEU A 52 -26.25 -4.22 13.30
C LEU A 52 -27.01 -4.78 14.52
N LYS A 53 -26.35 -4.80 15.68
CA LYS A 53 -26.96 -5.31 16.93
C LYS A 53 -26.32 -4.70 18.16
N LYS A 54 -27.07 -4.66 19.26
CA LYS A 54 -26.52 -4.35 20.58
C LYS A 54 -25.75 -5.55 21.14
N ASP A 55 -24.69 -5.27 21.91
CA ASP A 55 -24.01 -6.30 22.69
C ASP A 55 -24.91 -6.76 23.88
N ARG A 56 -24.52 -7.81 24.59
CA ARG A 56 -25.29 -8.34 25.74
C ARG A 56 -25.45 -7.34 26.88
N SER A 57 -24.49 -6.42 27.05
CA SER A 57 -24.57 -5.39 28.11
C SER A 57 -25.48 -4.22 27.75
N GLY A 58 -25.87 -4.08 26.49
CA GLY A 58 -26.63 -2.94 25.97
C GLY A 58 -25.83 -1.64 25.89
N LYS A 59 -24.55 -1.64 26.28
CA LYS A 59 -23.71 -0.45 26.33
C LYS A 59 -22.99 -0.19 24.98
N PHE A 60 -22.87 -1.20 24.13
CA PHE A 60 -22.21 -1.12 22.83
C PHE A 60 -23.15 -1.54 21.71
N ILE A 61 -22.93 -0.97 20.55
CA ILE A 61 -23.59 -1.37 19.30
C ILE A 61 -22.51 -1.87 18.34
N LYS A 62 -22.71 -3.07 17.79
CA LYS A 62 -21.97 -3.50 16.62
C LYS A 62 -22.50 -2.71 15.42
N ALA A 63 -21.60 -2.05 14.70
CA ALA A 63 -21.94 -1.24 13.54
C ALA A 63 -20.97 -1.51 12.40
N THR A 64 -21.41 -1.25 11.17
CA THR A 64 -20.60 -1.17 9.98
C THR A 64 -20.45 0.30 9.59
N LEU A 65 -19.29 0.67 9.11
CA LEU A 65 -18.98 1.97 8.55
C LEU A 65 -18.56 1.81 7.09
N GLU A 66 -19.02 2.73 6.27
CA GLU A 66 -18.47 2.92 4.94
C GLU A 66 -17.57 4.15 4.97
N PHE A 67 -16.35 3.99 4.54
CA PHE A 67 -15.39 5.08 4.43
C PHE A 67 -14.45 4.83 3.27
N TYR A 68 -13.95 5.92 2.70
CA TYR A 68 -12.94 5.87 1.67
C TYR A 68 -11.56 5.91 2.31
N ILE A 69 -10.73 4.94 2.01
CA ILE A 69 -9.33 4.91 2.41
C ILE A 69 -8.50 5.14 1.16
N PRO A 70 -7.54 6.07 1.17
CA PRO A 70 -6.60 6.19 0.07
C PRO A 70 -5.93 4.83 -0.20
N ILE A 71 -5.93 4.39 -1.45
CA ILE A 71 -5.46 3.05 -1.81
C ILE A 71 -3.99 2.82 -1.42
N GLU A 72 -3.19 3.89 -1.44
CA GLU A 72 -1.80 3.88 -0.99
C GLU A 72 -1.64 3.62 0.52
N SER A 73 -2.71 3.78 1.30
CA SER A 73 -2.73 3.50 2.73
C SER A 73 -3.07 2.04 3.06
N LEU A 74 -3.48 1.26 2.05
CA LEU A 74 -3.79 -0.16 2.19
C LEU A 74 -2.59 -1.00 1.75
N GLU A 75 -2.28 -2.04 2.51
CA GLU A 75 -1.23 -2.99 2.15
C GLU A 75 -1.56 -3.72 0.83
N GLU A 76 -2.84 -4.00 0.59
CA GLU A 76 -3.37 -4.62 -0.63
C GLU A 76 -3.40 -3.68 -1.85
N GLY A 77 -3.31 -2.36 -1.63
CA GLY A 77 -3.25 -1.35 -2.69
C GLY A 77 -1.88 -1.22 -3.36
N ARG A 78 -0.88 -1.92 -2.85
CA ARG A 78 0.45 -1.98 -3.46
C ARG A 78 0.45 -2.97 -4.61
N VAL A 79 0.11 -2.52 -5.79
CA VAL A 79 0.39 -3.28 -7.00
C VAL A 79 1.89 -3.20 -7.25
N ALA A 80 2.62 -4.24 -6.83
CA ALA A 80 4.03 -4.35 -7.17
C ALA A 80 4.15 -4.80 -8.63
N LEU A 81 4.85 -4.00 -9.41
CA LEU A 81 5.13 -4.27 -10.82
C LEU A 81 6.12 -5.43 -10.97
N ALA A 82 6.00 -6.16 -12.05
CA ALA A 82 6.98 -7.18 -12.41
C ALA A 82 8.25 -6.55 -13.06
N VAL A 83 9.31 -7.33 -13.10
CA VAL A 83 10.50 -6.97 -13.88
C VAL A 83 10.11 -6.83 -15.36
N GLY A 84 10.53 -5.75 -15.99
CA GLY A 84 10.17 -5.38 -17.38
C GLY A 84 9.06 -4.35 -17.48
N GLU A 85 8.19 -4.25 -16.49
CA GLU A 85 7.13 -3.25 -16.46
C GLU A 85 7.68 -1.86 -16.12
N ASP A 86 6.91 -0.82 -16.47
CA ASP A 86 7.26 0.56 -16.17
C ASP A 86 6.08 1.34 -15.57
N GLN A 87 6.38 2.30 -14.72
CA GLN A 87 5.38 3.18 -14.12
C GLN A 87 5.95 4.58 -13.85
N LEU A 88 5.05 5.54 -13.85
CA LEU A 88 5.33 6.92 -13.53
C LEU A 88 5.17 7.17 -12.02
N ALA A 89 6.16 7.85 -11.44
CA ALA A 89 6.05 8.46 -10.12
C ALA A 89 6.50 9.92 -10.23
N ASP A 90 5.61 10.87 -9.96
CA ASP A 90 5.79 12.30 -10.23
C ASP A 90 6.14 12.55 -11.72
N ASN A 91 7.36 13.03 -12.00
CA ASN A 91 7.86 13.26 -13.37
C ASN A 91 8.94 12.27 -13.79
N ALA A 92 9.16 11.23 -13.00
CA ALA A 92 10.12 10.18 -13.28
C ALA A 92 9.39 8.89 -13.66
N LYS A 93 9.70 8.35 -14.83
CA LYS A 93 9.22 7.05 -15.27
C LYS A 93 10.32 6.02 -14.97
N PHE A 94 9.97 5.01 -14.18
CA PHE A 94 10.87 3.94 -13.78
C PHE A 94 10.54 2.65 -14.52
N GLN A 95 11.54 1.93 -14.97
CA GLN A 95 11.44 0.60 -15.55
C GLN A 95 12.54 -0.28 -14.98
N LEU A 96 12.16 -1.32 -14.25
CA LEU A 96 13.11 -2.31 -13.76
C LEU A 96 13.42 -3.30 -14.90
N ILE A 97 14.62 -3.18 -15.51
CA ILE A 97 15.02 -3.99 -16.66
C ILE A 97 15.40 -5.40 -16.23
N SER A 98 16.18 -5.52 -15.16
CA SER A 98 16.58 -6.82 -14.60
C SER A 98 16.82 -6.74 -13.10
N ALA A 99 16.69 -7.89 -12.44
CA ALA A 99 17.03 -8.10 -11.06
C ALA A 99 17.67 -9.48 -10.90
N ASP A 100 18.89 -9.50 -10.40
CA ASP A 100 19.66 -10.72 -10.22
C ASP A 100 20.06 -10.85 -8.74
N LYS A 101 19.92 -12.07 -8.18
CA LYS A 101 20.27 -12.36 -6.79
C LYS A 101 21.41 -13.35 -6.70
N ASP A 102 22.46 -12.92 -6.03
CA ASP A 102 23.61 -13.76 -5.69
C ASP A 102 23.81 -13.79 -4.17
N GLY A 103 23.25 -14.81 -3.52
CA GLY A 103 23.33 -14.99 -2.08
C GLY A 103 22.64 -13.84 -1.29
N LYS A 104 23.45 -12.94 -0.75
CA LYS A 104 23.00 -11.74 -0.01
C LYS A 104 23.02 -10.48 -0.85
N ARG A 105 23.57 -10.57 -2.04
CA ARG A 105 23.74 -9.45 -2.98
C ARG A 105 22.64 -9.46 -4.03
N ILE A 106 22.12 -8.29 -4.35
CA ILE A 106 21.14 -8.09 -5.42
C ILE A 106 21.68 -7.05 -6.38
N LYS A 107 21.69 -7.39 -7.65
CA LYS A 107 22.05 -6.50 -8.74
C LYS A 107 20.80 -6.09 -9.50
N LEU A 108 20.60 -4.79 -9.68
CA LEU A 108 19.45 -4.25 -10.39
C LEU A 108 19.91 -3.41 -11.57
N LYS A 109 19.16 -3.49 -12.66
CA LYS A 109 19.30 -2.58 -13.80
C LYS A 109 17.99 -1.80 -13.93
N LEU A 110 18.04 -0.51 -13.64
CA LEU A 110 16.87 0.37 -13.59
C LEU A 110 17.02 1.49 -14.60
N LYS A 111 16.06 1.61 -15.52
CA LYS A 111 15.95 2.76 -16.41
C LYS A 111 15.10 3.82 -15.76
N VAL A 112 15.61 5.04 -15.69
CA VAL A 112 14.90 6.21 -15.18
C VAL A 112 14.79 7.22 -16.30
N SER A 113 13.57 7.65 -16.63
CA SER A 113 13.29 8.59 -17.71
C SER A 113 12.63 9.84 -17.14
N ASN A 114 13.12 11.01 -17.51
CA ASN A 114 12.48 12.27 -17.20
C ASN A 114 11.38 12.54 -18.24
N VAL A 115 10.12 12.53 -17.81
CA VAL A 115 8.95 12.82 -18.67
C VAL A 115 8.51 14.28 -18.61
N HIS A 116 9.21 15.10 -17.82
CA HIS A 116 8.91 16.54 -17.80
C HIS A 116 9.32 17.20 -19.10
N LYS A 117 8.51 18.16 -19.57
CA LYS A 117 8.73 18.83 -20.88
C LYS A 117 9.91 19.79 -20.89
N SER A 118 10.23 20.41 -19.75
CA SER A 118 11.17 21.55 -19.70
C SER A 118 12.09 21.57 -18.48
N LYS A 119 11.88 20.72 -17.46
CA LYS A 119 12.69 20.72 -16.22
C LYS A 119 13.56 19.48 -16.18
N ASP A 120 14.76 19.66 -15.67
CA ASP A 120 15.67 18.56 -15.37
C ASP A 120 15.10 17.71 -14.22
N LEU A 121 15.47 16.44 -14.18
CA LEU A 121 15.18 15.52 -13.09
C LEU A 121 16.50 15.17 -12.40
N ASP A 122 16.58 15.50 -11.13
CA ASP A 122 17.70 15.09 -10.27
C ASP A 122 17.43 13.69 -9.73
N PHE A 123 18.12 12.70 -10.28
CA PHE A 123 18.00 11.32 -9.84
C PHE A 123 19.17 10.93 -8.95
N SER A 124 18.87 10.43 -7.75
CA SER A 124 19.83 9.80 -6.85
C SER A 124 19.24 8.51 -6.32
N ALA A 125 19.88 7.39 -6.62
CA ALA A 125 19.41 6.09 -6.15
C ALA A 125 19.37 6.02 -4.61
N MET A 126 20.35 6.63 -3.94
CA MET A 126 20.43 6.65 -2.48
C MET A 126 19.25 7.39 -1.83
N ALA A 127 18.78 8.48 -2.46
CA ALA A 127 17.69 9.30 -1.93
C ALA A 127 16.30 8.79 -2.33
N LEU A 128 16.17 8.27 -3.55
CA LEU A 128 14.87 7.99 -4.19
C LEU A 128 14.49 6.51 -4.21
N LEU A 129 15.43 5.61 -3.92
CA LEU A 129 15.20 4.17 -3.98
C LEU A 129 15.40 3.52 -2.62
N LYS A 130 14.60 2.49 -2.34
CA LYS A 130 14.79 1.62 -1.16
C LYS A 130 14.52 0.18 -1.54
N LEU A 131 15.44 -0.69 -1.21
CA LEU A 131 15.28 -2.12 -1.40
C LEU A 131 14.95 -2.79 -0.06
N ASN A 132 13.79 -3.41 0.04
CA ASN A 132 13.33 -4.08 1.24
C ASN A 132 13.06 -5.55 0.96
N SER A 133 13.18 -6.40 1.98
CA SER A 133 12.74 -7.78 1.92
C SER A 133 11.66 -8.06 2.94
N SER A 134 10.93 -9.16 2.77
CA SER A 134 9.97 -9.66 3.75
C SER A 134 10.62 -9.73 5.13
N GLY A 135 9.86 -9.37 6.18
CA GLY A 135 10.38 -9.25 7.54
C GLY A 135 11.14 -7.95 7.83
N GLY A 136 10.99 -6.92 6.97
CA GLY A 136 11.49 -5.57 7.24
C GLY A 136 13.01 -5.39 7.10
N LYS A 137 13.72 -6.35 6.50
CA LYS A 137 15.18 -6.22 6.27
C LYS A 137 15.42 -5.28 5.09
N LYS A 138 16.42 -4.41 5.25
CA LYS A 138 16.78 -3.42 4.23
C LYS A 138 18.05 -3.86 3.52
N GLY A 139 18.07 -3.68 2.19
CA GLY A 139 19.29 -3.73 1.39
C GLY A 139 20.01 -2.39 1.49
N GLU A 140 21.31 -2.45 1.69
CA GLU A 140 22.18 -1.26 1.70
C GLU A 140 22.79 -1.11 0.30
N LEU A 141 22.58 0.07 -0.31
CA LEU A 141 23.17 0.38 -1.63
C LEU A 141 24.68 0.42 -1.49
N ASN A 142 25.38 -0.34 -2.32
CA ASN A 142 26.83 -0.32 -2.37
C ASN A 142 27.29 0.93 -3.15
N PRO A 143 27.96 1.90 -2.51
CA PRO A 143 28.32 3.16 -3.17
C PRO A 143 29.53 3.05 -4.09
N PHE A 144 30.25 1.93 -4.06
CA PHE A 144 31.50 1.75 -4.80
C PHE A 144 31.35 0.92 -6.06
N GLU A 145 30.23 0.22 -6.20
CA GLU A 145 29.96 -0.65 -7.33
C GLU A 145 28.66 -0.22 -8.04
N GLY A 146 28.63 -0.30 -9.38
CA GLY A 146 27.47 0.09 -10.17
C GLY A 146 27.70 1.34 -11.01
N LYS A 147 26.62 1.88 -11.59
CA LYS A 147 26.64 3.09 -12.42
C LYS A 147 25.43 3.98 -12.14
N HIS A 148 25.62 5.29 -12.18
CA HIS A 148 24.57 6.30 -12.00
C HIS A 148 23.80 6.13 -10.67
N GLN A 149 24.49 5.76 -9.60
CA GLN A 149 23.87 5.56 -8.29
C GLN A 149 23.90 6.80 -7.40
N ASP A 150 24.80 7.73 -7.64
CA ASP A 150 24.94 8.94 -6.82
C ASP A 150 23.93 10.01 -7.25
N LEU A 151 24.33 10.88 -8.16
CA LEU A 151 23.48 11.93 -8.71
C LEU A 151 23.60 11.95 -10.23
N ALA A 152 22.47 11.83 -10.90
CA ALA A 152 22.38 12.00 -12.35
C ALA A 152 21.35 13.08 -12.69
N ILE A 153 21.75 14.11 -13.41
CA ILE A 153 20.84 15.12 -13.94
C ILE A 153 20.30 14.62 -15.29
N ILE A 154 19.02 14.26 -15.32
CA ILE A 154 18.36 13.74 -16.51
C ILE A 154 17.61 14.86 -17.19
N LYS A 155 18.06 15.26 -18.38
CA LYS A 155 17.41 16.32 -19.18
C LYS A 155 15.97 15.91 -19.58
N PRO A 156 15.08 16.88 -19.90
CA PRO A 156 13.74 16.62 -20.40
C PRO A 156 13.71 15.58 -21.53
N ASN A 157 12.80 14.63 -21.47
CA ASN A 157 12.64 13.53 -22.43
C ASN A 157 13.89 12.65 -22.63
N LYS A 158 14.82 12.67 -21.71
CA LYS A 158 15.99 11.78 -21.70
C LYS A 158 15.87 10.73 -20.60
N SER A 159 16.72 9.71 -20.69
CA SER A 159 16.77 8.65 -19.71
C SER A 159 18.21 8.25 -19.40
N VAL A 160 18.40 7.70 -18.22
CA VAL A 160 19.62 7.01 -17.80
C VAL A 160 19.27 5.58 -17.39
N THR A 161 20.26 4.68 -17.48
CA THR A 161 20.14 3.34 -16.93
C THR A 161 21.14 3.21 -15.80
N ALA A 162 20.61 3.06 -14.58
CA ALA A 162 21.40 2.84 -13.39
C ALA A 162 21.65 1.34 -13.20
N GLU A 163 22.87 0.99 -12.83
CA GLU A 163 23.26 -0.35 -12.37
C GLU A 163 23.50 -0.25 -10.86
N LEU A 164 22.65 -0.89 -10.08
CA LEU A 164 22.60 -0.74 -8.64
C LEU A 164 22.93 -2.07 -7.97
N ILE A 165 23.75 -2.03 -6.96
CA ILE A 165 24.12 -3.20 -6.19
C ILE A 165 23.73 -2.97 -4.73
N TYR A 166 22.93 -3.89 -4.21
CA TYR A 166 22.49 -3.86 -2.82
C TYR A 166 23.00 -5.07 -2.06
N ASP A 167 23.53 -4.84 -0.88
CA ASP A 167 23.99 -5.88 0.02
C ASP A 167 23.03 -6.02 1.22
N PHE A 168 22.66 -7.25 1.57
CA PHE A 168 21.84 -7.57 2.73
C PHE A 168 22.69 -8.25 3.82
N LYS A 169 22.39 -8.00 5.09
CA LYS A 169 23.06 -8.68 6.22
C LYS A 169 22.82 -10.19 6.23
N SER A 170 21.67 -10.64 5.72
CA SER A 170 21.30 -12.06 5.59
C SER A 170 20.57 -12.30 4.27
N LYS A 171 20.49 -13.56 3.82
CA LYS A 171 19.82 -13.93 2.56
C LYS A 171 18.38 -13.38 2.52
N PRO A 172 18.04 -12.49 1.57
CA PRO A 172 16.72 -11.90 1.50
C PRO A 172 15.70 -12.84 0.83
N LYS A 173 14.40 -12.62 1.18
CA LYS A 173 13.24 -13.27 0.54
C LYS A 173 12.16 -12.23 0.35
N GLY A 174 11.32 -12.39 -0.69
CA GLY A 174 10.22 -11.47 -0.96
C GLY A 174 10.73 -10.03 -1.06
N VAL A 175 11.58 -9.78 -2.06
CA VAL A 175 12.29 -8.49 -2.19
C VAL A 175 11.49 -7.56 -3.08
N GLU A 176 11.34 -6.32 -2.60
CA GLU A 176 10.69 -5.23 -3.33
C GLU A 176 11.60 -4.02 -3.42
N LEU A 177 11.65 -3.43 -4.61
CA LEU A 177 12.26 -2.13 -4.86
C LEU A 177 11.18 -1.06 -4.83
N MET A 178 11.29 -0.11 -3.89
CA MET A 178 10.48 1.10 -3.86
C MET A 178 11.20 2.21 -4.59
N CYS A 179 10.51 2.91 -5.48
CA CYS A 179 11.00 4.09 -6.19
C CYS A 179 10.10 5.29 -5.91
N THR A 180 10.68 6.48 -5.85
CA THR A 180 9.96 7.77 -5.81
C THR A 180 10.55 8.70 -6.85
N GLY A 181 9.71 9.56 -7.47
CA GLY A 181 10.17 10.55 -8.44
C GLY A 181 10.82 11.78 -7.82
N LYS A 182 10.53 12.03 -6.53
CA LYS A 182 11.11 13.08 -5.71
C LYS A 182 11.01 12.71 -4.23
N MET A 183 11.74 13.38 -3.36
CA MET A 183 11.62 13.17 -1.91
C MET A 183 10.19 13.49 -1.44
N GLY A 184 9.55 12.52 -0.77
CA GLY A 184 8.17 12.64 -0.30
C GLY A 184 7.10 12.58 -1.38
N GLY A 185 7.45 12.25 -2.63
CA GLY A 185 6.53 12.09 -3.74
C GLY A 185 5.84 10.73 -3.79
N ASP A 186 5.18 10.49 -4.94
CA ASP A 186 4.49 9.23 -5.21
C ASP A 186 5.45 8.05 -5.15
N ARG A 187 4.96 6.91 -4.66
CA ARG A 187 5.75 5.69 -4.51
C ARG A 187 5.24 4.62 -5.43
N ILE A 188 6.16 3.98 -6.13
CA ILE A 188 5.89 2.77 -6.91
C ILE A 188 6.76 1.63 -6.39
N TYR A 189 6.32 0.41 -6.63
CA TYR A 189 6.96 -0.79 -6.10
C TYR A 189 7.18 -1.80 -7.22
N PHE A 190 8.34 -2.45 -7.23
CA PHE A 190 8.65 -3.57 -8.10
C PHE A 190 8.91 -4.81 -7.25
N SER A 191 8.19 -5.90 -7.55
CA SER A 191 8.50 -7.21 -6.98
C SER A 191 9.61 -7.87 -7.78
N LEU A 192 10.66 -8.32 -7.11
CA LEU A 192 11.81 -8.91 -7.78
C LEU A 192 11.66 -10.41 -8.04
N GLY A 193 10.59 -11.05 -7.58
CA GLY A 193 10.27 -12.45 -7.84
C GLY A 193 11.08 -13.47 -7.03
N PHE A 194 11.83 -13.07 -5.98
CA PHE A 194 12.64 -13.99 -5.16
C PHE A 194 12.74 -13.60 -3.68
#